data_44b81f2a475108dd755147650f540dd1
#
_entry.id   44b81f2a475108dd755147650f540dd1
#
_cell.length_a   1.000
_cell.length_b   1.000
_cell.length_c   1.000
_cell.angle_alpha   90.00
_cell.angle_beta   90.00
_cell.angle_gamma   90.00
#
_symmetry.space_group_name_H-M   'P 1'
#
loop_
_entity.id
_entity.type
_entity.pdbx_description
1 polymer ?
#
loop_
_entity_poly.entity_id
_entity_poly.type
_entity_poly.pdbx_seq_one_letter_code
_entity_poly.pdbx_strand_id
1 'polypeptide(L)'
;QIFRCAGGVPHGEVDLSAALAKSCNGYFIRLGQQLGAQALLQQAQALGFGRSIGLAEGLTAQSGALPGAEELAQSGQLANFSFGQGSLLATPLQVAAMMNTIANGGVYRAPCLLDCALDETSGEELSAFARPQAERVLTEQTAAALRTMLEQTVAEGTAQDASGLPGGAAGKTGTAQTGQFTAEGKERMNLWFAGFYPAEDPQYTIVVLQDGQTQAAVSSAAVFTQLCTALHWLG
;
A
#
# COMPACT_ATOMS: atom_id res chain seq x y z
N GLN A 1 -1.19 23.23 -14.22
CA GLN A 1 -2.06 22.62 -13.21
C GLN A 1 -1.53 22.96 -11.82
N ILE A 2 -2.41 23.32 -10.86
CA ILE A 2 -2.03 23.60 -9.47
C ILE A 2 -2.36 22.35 -8.64
N PHE A 3 -1.36 21.78 -7.98
CA PHE A 3 -1.53 20.68 -7.03
C PHE A 3 -1.49 21.21 -5.60
N ARG A 4 -2.30 20.63 -4.73
CA ARG A 4 -2.37 20.99 -3.31
C ARG A 4 -2.26 19.74 -2.45
N CYS A 5 -1.69 19.87 -1.27
CA CYS A 5 -1.77 18.84 -0.25
C CYS A 5 -3.21 18.70 0.28
N ALA A 6 -3.53 17.58 0.91
CA ALA A 6 -4.82 17.37 1.54
C ALA A 6 -5.14 18.53 2.50
N GLY A 7 -6.39 19.01 2.47
CA GLY A 7 -6.80 20.18 3.26
C GLY A 7 -6.23 21.53 2.81
N GLY A 8 -5.38 21.57 1.75
CA GLY A 8 -4.79 22.81 1.23
C GLY A 8 -3.73 23.46 2.12
N VAL A 9 -3.30 22.77 3.18
CA VAL A 9 -2.31 23.30 4.15
C VAL A 9 -0.89 23.05 3.64
N PRO A 10 -0.03 24.07 3.50
CA PRO A 10 1.36 23.89 3.14
C PRO A 10 2.16 23.26 4.29
N HIS A 11 3.06 22.32 3.97
CA HIS A 11 3.87 21.61 4.97
C HIS A 11 5.22 22.25 5.25
N GLY A 12 5.55 23.37 4.56
CA GLY A 12 6.86 24.03 4.67
C GLY A 12 7.99 23.20 4.07
N GLU A 13 9.20 23.38 4.61
CA GLU A 13 10.34 22.54 4.27
C GLU A 13 10.21 21.19 4.98
N VAL A 14 10.28 20.12 4.21
CA VAL A 14 10.17 18.73 4.70
C VAL A 14 11.22 17.87 4.00
N ASP A 15 11.82 16.95 4.74
CA ASP A 15 12.58 15.84 4.19
C ASP A 15 11.66 14.69 3.74
N LEU A 16 12.24 13.59 3.27
CA LEU A 16 11.47 12.44 2.77
C LEU A 16 10.60 11.80 3.87
N SER A 17 11.13 11.65 5.08
CA SER A 17 10.43 11.04 6.20
C SER A 17 9.22 11.88 6.63
N ALA A 18 9.43 13.17 6.85
CA ALA A 18 8.37 14.11 7.18
C ALA A 18 7.33 14.25 6.04
N ALA A 19 7.77 14.20 4.78
CA ALA A 19 6.88 14.25 3.63
C ALA A 19 5.98 13.01 3.55
N LEU A 20 6.51 11.81 3.85
CA LEU A 20 5.74 10.58 3.92
C LEU A 20 4.74 10.63 5.09
N ALA A 21 5.20 11.00 6.28
CA ALA A 21 4.38 11.09 7.49
C ALA A 21 3.20 12.07 7.32
N LYS A 22 3.45 13.23 6.69
CA LYS A 22 2.45 14.28 6.44
C LYS A 22 1.67 14.10 5.14
N SER A 23 1.92 13.04 4.35
CA SER A 23 1.31 12.86 3.02
C SER A 23 1.51 14.09 2.11
N CYS A 24 2.73 14.58 1.96
CA CYS A 24 3.03 15.81 1.22
C CYS A 24 3.01 15.58 -0.30
N ASN A 25 1.91 15.87 -0.96
CA ASN A 25 1.79 15.73 -2.42
C ASN A 25 2.87 16.53 -3.16
N GLY A 26 3.14 17.77 -2.74
CA GLY A 26 4.14 18.64 -3.39
C GLY A 26 5.54 18.04 -3.40
N TYR A 27 5.95 17.38 -2.32
CA TYR A 27 7.23 16.68 -2.23
C TYR A 27 7.31 15.53 -3.24
N PHE A 28 6.31 14.63 -3.23
CA PHE A 28 6.30 13.45 -4.10
C PHE A 28 6.12 13.79 -5.58
N ILE A 29 5.36 14.83 -5.90
CA ILE A 29 5.27 15.34 -7.29
C ILE A 29 6.65 15.79 -7.78
N ARG A 30 7.36 16.59 -6.98
CA ARG A 30 8.70 17.06 -7.33
C ARG A 30 9.69 15.90 -7.47
N LEU A 31 9.66 14.96 -6.52
CA LEU A 31 10.51 13.76 -6.57
C LEU A 31 10.21 12.92 -7.82
N GLY A 32 8.94 12.67 -8.12
CA GLY A 32 8.55 11.90 -9.30
C GLY A 32 8.94 12.58 -10.61
N GLN A 33 8.86 13.92 -10.68
CA GLN A 33 9.35 14.68 -11.83
C GLN A 33 10.88 14.57 -12.00
N GLN A 34 11.64 14.50 -10.90
CA GLN A 34 13.09 14.28 -10.95
C GLN A 34 13.47 12.86 -11.36
N LEU A 35 12.75 11.86 -10.91
CA LEU A 35 12.98 10.46 -11.25
C LEU A 35 12.52 10.11 -12.67
N GLY A 36 11.45 10.73 -13.13
CA GLY A 36 10.86 10.51 -14.44
C GLY A 36 9.92 9.28 -14.50
N ALA A 37 9.09 9.26 -15.54
CA ALA A 37 8.04 8.25 -15.74
C ALA A 37 8.60 6.81 -15.79
N GLN A 38 9.71 6.62 -16.51
CA GLN A 38 10.29 5.29 -16.74
C GLN A 38 10.72 4.62 -15.43
N ALA A 39 11.42 5.36 -14.55
CA ALA A 39 11.89 4.82 -13.27
C ALA A 39 10.71 4.46 -12.35
N LEU A 40 9.68 5.33 -12.29
CA LEU A 40 8.49 5.08 -11.48
C LEU A 40 7.71 3.86 -11.99
N LEU A 41 7.54 3.70 -13.31
CA LEU A 41 6.85 2.55 -13.90
C LEU A 41 7.61 1.26 -13.66
N GLN A 42 8.94 1.25 -13.85
CA GLN A 42 9.77 0.08 -13.59
C GLN A 42 9.65 -0.37 -12.14
N GLN A 43 9.71 0.57 -11.19
CA GLN A 43 9.59 0.23 -9.77
C GLN A 43 8.17 -0.25 -9.42
N ALA A 44 7.11 0.36 -9.97
CA ALA A 44 5.75 -0.10 -9.78
C ALA A 44 5.54 -1.53 -10.30
N GLN A 45 6.07 -1.83 -11.49
CA GLN A 45 6.03 -3.19 -12.07
C GLN A 45 6.80 -4.21 -11.23
N ALA A 46 7.98 -3.83 -10.71
CA ALA A 46 8.77 -4.69 -9.83
C ALA A 46 8.02 -5.01 -8.54
N LEU A 47 7.22 -4.07 -8.02
CA LEU A 47 6.35 -4.25 -6.85
C LEU A 47 5.01 -4.96 -7.16
N GLY A 48 4.81 -5.45 -8.39
CA GLY A 48 3.66 -6.28 -8.76
C GLY A 48 2.45 -5.52 -9.31
N PHE A 49 2.51 -4.19 -9.44
CA PHE A 49 1.42 -3.43 -10.05
C PHE A 49 1.30 -3.69 -11.55
N GLY A 50 0.07 -3.65 -12.08
CA GLY A 50 -0.22 -3.90 -13.50
C GLY A 50 -0.11 -5.37 -13.92
N ARG A 51 0.11 -6.30 -12.98
CA ARG A 51 0.17 -7.75 -13.24
C ARG A 51 -0.97 -8.47 -12.52
N SER A 52 -1.57 -9.46 -13.18
CA SER A 52 -2.47 -10.40 -12.53
C SER A 52 -1.67 -11.35 -11.62
N ILE A 53 -2.27 -11.77 -10.52
CA ILE A 53 -1.65 -12.66 -9.54
C ILE A 53 -2.41 -13.98 -9.54
N GLY A 54 -1.73 -15.07 -9.89
CA GLY A 54 -2.27 -16.42 -9.72
C GLY A 54 -2.29 -16.78 -8.22
N LEU A 55 -3.47 -16.96 -7.66
CA LEU A 55 -3.68 -17.24 -6.23
C LEU A 55 -3.73 -18.74 -5.94
N ALA A 56 -4.28 -19.51 -6.87
CA ALA A 56 -4.40 -20.96 -6.87
C ALA A 56 -4.69 -21.42 -8.29
N GLU A 57 -4.71 -22.73 -8.54
CA GLU A 57 -5.12 -23.27 -9.83
C GLU A 57 -6.53 -22.79 -10.18
N GLY A 58 -6.68 -22.18 -11.36
CA GLY A 58 -7.95 -21.62 -11.84
C GLY A 58 -8.42 -20.33 -11.16
N LEU A 59 -7.67 -19.79 -10.18
CA LEU A 59 -8.02 -18.57 -9.48
C LEU A 59 -6.94 -17.48 -9.65
N THR A 60 -7.34 -16.39 -10.27
CA THR A 60 -6.43 -15.27 -10.56
C THR A 60 -7.03 -13.95 -10.08
N ALA A 61 -6.24 -13.15 -9.36
CA ALA A 61 -6.61 -11.79 -8.97
C ALA A 61 -6.46 -10.82 -10.15
N GLN A 62 -7.24 -9.75 -10.13
CA GLN A 62 -7.18 -8.70 -11.14
C GLN A 62 -5.82 -7.99 -11.15
N SER A 63 -5.40 -7.54 -12.35
CA SER A 63 -4.12 -6.86 -12.56
C SER A 63 -4.10 -5.40 -12.13
N GLY A 64 -5.27 -4.79 -11.87
CA GLY A 64 -5.35 -3.34 -11.85
C GLY A 64 -4.95 -2.74 -13.21
N ALA A 65 -4.48 -1.50 -13.21
CA ALA A 65 -3.94 -0.84 -14.41
C ALA A 65 -2.76 0.06 -14.04
N LEU A 66 -1.70 0.02 -14.85
CA LEU A 66 -0.62 1.01 -14.86
C LEU A 66 -0.73 1.85 -16.12
N PRO A 67 -0.56 3.19 -16.02
CA PRO A 67 -0.46 4.05 -17.20
C PRO A 67 0.76 3.69 -18.04
N GLY A 68 0.69 3.96 -19.34
CA GLY A 68 1.83 3.88 -20.24
C GLY A 68 2.78 5.09 -20.10
N ALA A 69 4.04 4.95 -20.54
CA ALA A 69 4.99 6.06 -20.53
C ALA A 69 4.52 7.27 -21.36
N GLU A 70 3.85 7.03 -22.50
CA GLU A 70 3.28 8.07 -23.35
C GLU A 70 2.15 8.84 -22.65
N GLU A 71 1.32 8.14 -21.87
CA GLU A 71 0.28 8.75 -21.06
C GLU A 71 0.89 9.63 -19.97
N LEU A 72 1.90 9.14 -19.26
CA LEU A 72 2.60 9.90 -18.23
C LEU A 72 3.36 11.12 -18.77
N ALA A 73 3.71 11.15 -20.04
CA ALA A 73 4.29 12.32 -20.69
C ALA A 73 3.30 13.47 -20.87
N GLN A 74 1.98 13.20 -20.77
CA GLN A 74 0.97 14.25 -20.85
C GLN A 74 0.99 15.14 -19.61
N SER A 75 0.59 16.42 -19.81
CA SER A 75 0.63 17.41 -18.72
C SER A 75 -0.18 16.97 -17.50
N GLY A 76 0.47 16.95 -16.35
CA GLY A 76 -0.12 16.60 -15.04
C GLY A 76 -0.22 15.11 -14.74
N GLN A 77 -0.10 14.21 -15.73
CA GLN A 77 -0.27 12.77 -15.49
C GLN A 77 0.86 12.19 -14.63
N LEU A 78 2.11 12.54 -14.93
CA LEU A 78 3.25 12.13 -14.09
C LEU A 78 3.12 12.67 -12.66
N ALA A 79 2.66 13.91 -12.50
CA ALA A 79 2.43 14.48 -11.18
C ALA A 79 1.36 13.70 -10.40
N ASN A 80 0.22 13.37 -11.02
CA ASN A 80 -0.83 12.55 -10.41
C ASN A 80 -0.30 11.17 -10.02
N PHE A 81 0.40 10.50 -10.93
CA PHE A 81 0.98 9.17 -10.68
C PHE A 81 1.99 9.19 -9.52
N SER A 82 2.75 10.27 -9.36
CA SER A 82 3.79 10.41 -8.32
C SER A 82 3.25 10.37 -6.89
N PHE A 83 1.96 10.63 -6.67
CA PHE A 83 1.33 10.48 -5.35
C PHE A 83 0.12 9.51 -5.36
N GLY A 84 0.09 8.61 -6.36
CA GLY A 84 -0.87 7.50 -6.39
C GLY A 84 -2.26 7.88 -6.88
N GLN A 85 -2.36 8.84 -7.80
CA GLN A 85 -3.60 9.30 -8.42
C GLN A 85 -3.57 9.14 -9.95
N GLY A 86 -4.62 9.57 -10.63
CA GLY A 86 -4.73 9.51 -12.08
C GLY A 86 -5.27 8.16 -12.55
N SER A 87 -4.68 7.60 -13.60
CA SER A 87 -5.10 6.33 -14.22
C SER A 87 -4.54 5.08 -13.56
N LEU A 88 -3.79 5.21 -12.46
CA LEU A 88 -3.37 4.07 -11.65
C LEU A 88 -4.58 3.40 -10.99
N LEU A 89 -4.79 2.11 -11.28
CA LEU A 89 -5.73 1.26 -10.57
C LEU A 89 -4.97 0.13 -9.89
N ALA A 90 -5.08 0.04 -8.59
CA ALA A 90 -4.45 -0.99 -7.78
C ALA A 90 -5.49 -1.80 -7.00
N THR A 91 -5.28 -3.10 -6.91
CA THR A 91 -6.09 -3.95 -6.03
C THR A 91 -5.54 -3.92 -4.59
N PRO A 92 -6.37 -4.14 -3.56
CA PRO A 92 -5.89 -4.28 -2.19
C PRO A 92 -4.79 -5.34 -2.05
N LEU A 93 -4.87 -6.41 -2.82
CA LEU A 93 -3.89 -7.49 -2.81
C LEU A 93 -2.52 -7.06 -3.36
N GLN A 94 -2.49 -6.23 -4.42
CA GLN A 94 -1.24 -5.66 -4.93
C GLN A 94 -0.61 -4.69 -3.91
N VAL A 95 -1.42 -3.89 -3.24
CA VAL A 95 -0.96 -3.00 -2.17
C VAL A 95 -0.42 -3.81 -0.98
N ALA A 96 -1.08 -4.92 -0.62
CA ALA A 96 -0.58 -5.84 0.41
C ALA A 96 0.76 -6.46 0.02
N ALA A 97 0.92 -6.92 -1.23
CA ALA A 97 2.19 -7.47 -1.73
C ALA A 97 3.34 -6.44 -1.70
N MET A 98 3.05 -5.18 -2.05
CA MET A 98 4.02 -4.09 -1.92
C MET A 98 4.42 -3.86 -0.46
N MET A 99 3.47 -3.77 0.47
CA MET A 99 3.75 -3.58 1.89
C MET A 99 4.51 -4.77 2.49
N ASN A 100 4.14 -6.00 2.09
CA ASN A 100 4.88 -7.20 2.47
C ASN A 100 6.33 -7.18 1.97
N THR A 101 6.57 -6.66 0.76
CA THR A 101 7.92 -6.49 0.22
C THR A 101 8.78 -5.57 1.08
N ILE A 102 8.20 -4.49 1.60
CA ILE A 102 8.89 -3.59 2.53
C ILE A 102 9.12 -4.29 3.87
N ALA A 103 8.09 -4.94 4.41
CA ALA A 103 8.14 -5.62 5.70
C ALA A 103 9.19 -6.73 5.77
N ASN A 104 9.36 -7.50 4.69
CA ASN A 104 10.26 -8.66 4.62
C ASN A 104 11.68 -8.35 4.12
N GLY A 105 12.10 -7.09 4.13
CA GLY A 105 13.46 -6.70 3.75
C GLY A 105 13.70 -6.56 2.23
N GLY A 106 12.65 -6.33 1.45
CA GLY A 106 12.76 -5.95 0.04
C GLY A 106 12.60 -7.08 -0.97
N VAL A 107 12.06 -8.22 -0.55
CA VAL A 107 11.82 -9.38 -1.41
C VAL A 107 10.34 -9.45 -1.80
N TYR A 108 10.04 -9.24 -3.07
CA TYR A 108 8.70 -9.42 -3.61
C TYR A 108 8.36 -10.90 -3.70
N ARG A 109 7.20 -11.26 -3.18
CA ARG A 109 6.55 -12.56 -3.38
C ARG A 109 5.11 -12.32 -3.77
N ALA A 110 4.68 -12.92 -4.87
CA ALA A 110 3.27 -12.88 -5.23
C ALA A 110 2.44 -13.60 -4.16
N PRO A 111 1.30 -13.03 -3.72
CA PRO A 111 0.40 -13.72 -2.81
C PRO A 111 -0.10 -15.04 -3.41
N CYS A 112 -0.27 -16.06 -2.56
CA CYS A 112 -0.91 -17.33 -2.89
C CYS A 112 -1.86 -17.74 -1.76
N LEU A 113 -2.87 -18.54 -2.07
CA LEU A 113 -3.88 -19.00 -1.11
C LEU A 113 -3.61 -20.42 -0.59
N LEU A 114 -2.83 -21.20 -1.34
CA LEU A 114 -2.58 -22.60 -1.00
C LEU A 114 -1.12 -22.77 -0.60
N ASP A 115 -0.89 -23.35 0.56
CA ASP A 115 0.44 -23.71 1.07
C ASP A 115 0.67 -25.21 1.01
N CYS A 116 -0.21 -25.99 1.64
CA CYS A 116 -0.17 -27.44 1.64
C CYS A 116 -1.57 -28.04 1.76
N ALA A 117 -1.70 -29.31 1.41
CA ALA A 117 -2.83 -30.14 1.77
C ALA A 117 -2.49 -31.01 2.95
N LEU A 118 -3.37 -31.08 3.96
CA LEU A 118 -3.19 -31.89 5.15
C LEU A 118 -4.18 -33.04 5.14
N ASP A 119 -3.78 -34.18 5.70
CA ASP A 119 -4.70 -35.26 6.04
C ASP A 119 -5.63 -34.79 7.18
N GLU A 120 -6.92 -34.93 6.99
CA GLU A 120 -7.94 -34.42 7.91
C GLU A 120 -7.87 -35.11 9.30
N THR A 121 -7.39 -36.36 9.34
CA THR A 121 -7.36 -37.17 10.57
C THR A 121 -6.04 -37.04 11.31
N SER A 122 -4.93 -37.16 10.59
CA SER A 122 -3.59 -37.15 11.21
C SER A 122 -2.97 -35.75 11.28
N GLY A 123 -3.43 -34.79 10.46
CA GLY A 123 -2.80 -33.48 10.30
C GLY A 123 -1.48 -33.54 9.54
N GLU A 124 -1.11 -34.68 8.99
CA GLU A 124 0.12 -34.83 8.23
C GLU A 124 0.02 -34.15 6.86
N GLU A 125 1.12 -33.55 6.39
CA GLU A 125 1.21 -32.91 5.10
C GLU A 125 1.17 -33.98 3.98
N LEU A 126 0.13 -33.94 3.16
CA LEU A 126 -0.03 -34.83 2.00
C LEU A 126 0.69 -34.31 0.77
N SER A 127 0.67 -33.00 0.56
CA SER A 127 1.37 -32.33 -0.55
C SER A 127 1.58 -30.87 -0.28
N ALA A 128 2.73 -30.34 -0.69
CA ALA A 128 3.00 -28.90 -0.71
C ALA A 128 2.64 -28.30 -2.08
N PHE A 129 2.05 -27.13 -2.09
CA PHE A 129 1.85 -26.35 -3.32
C PHE A 129 3.10 -25.54 -3.64
N ALA A 130 3.37 -25.36 -4.93
CA ALA A 130 4.50 -24.56 -5.37
C ALA A 130 4.32 -23.08 -4.92
N ARG A 131 5.22 -22.60 -4.08
CA ARG A 131 5.20 -21.19 -3.67
C ARG A 131 5.70 -20.32 -4.82
N PRO A 132 5.11 -19.11 -5.02
CA PRO A 132 5.61 -18.16 -6.00
C PRO A 132 7.07 -17.83 -5.79
N GLN A 133 7.81 -17.66 -6.89
CA GLN A 133 9.22 -17.31 -6.85
C GLN A 133 9.42 -15.96 -6.16
N ALA A 134 10.43 -15.88 -5.31
CA ALA A 134 10.83 -14.67 -4.63
C ALA A 134 11.79 -13.87 -5.49
N GLU A 135 11.61 -12.56 -5.55
CA GLU A 135 12.47 -11.63 -6.30
C GLU A 135 12.87 -10.46 -5.41
N ARG A 136 14.18 -10.19 -5.27
CA ARG A 136 14.63 -9.00 -4.54
C ARG A 136 14.46 -7.77 -5.43
N VAL A 137 13.54 -6.89 -5.03
CA VAL A 137 13.18 -5.67 -5.77
C VAL A 137 13.56 -4.37 -5.04
N LEU A 138 13.90 -4.48 -3.74
CA LEU A 138 14.50 -3.42 -2.95
C LEU A 138 15.76 -3.95 -2.27
N THR A 139 16.73 -3.07 -2.02
CA THR A 139 17.84 -3.42 -1.12
C THR A 139 17.34 -3.53 0.32
N GLU A 140 18.01 -4.31 1.15
CA GLU A 140 17.68 -4.40 2.58
C GLU A 140 17.74 -3.04 3.27
N GLN A 141 18.71 -2.23 2.93
CA GLN A 141 18.84 -0.88 3.45
C GLN A 141 17.66 0.01 3.08
N THR A 142 17.18 -0.06 1.81
CA THR A 142 16.00 0.69 1.35
C THR A 142 14.74 0.23 2.08
N ALA A 143 14.55 -1.08 2.22
CA ALA A 143 13.41 -1.65 2.94
C ALA A 143 13.43 -1.24 4.42
N ALA A 144 14.58 -1.30 5.08
CA ALA A 144 14.73 -0.86 6.47
C ALA A 144 14.41 0.62 6.65
N ALA A 145 14.92 1.49 5.76
CA ALA A 145 14.61 2.92 5.80
C ALA A 145 13.10 3.18 5.62
N LEU A 146 12.45 2.48 4.68
CA LEU A 146 11.00 2.59 4.48
C LEU A 146 10.20 2.10 5.70
N ARG A 147 10.62 1.01 6.36
CA ARG A 147 9.98 0.53 7.61
C ARG A 147 10.00 1.63 8.66
N THR A 148 11.18 2.21 8.95
CA THR A 148 11.32 3.31 9.92
C THR A 148 10.42 4.50 9.58
N MET A 149 10.36 4.90 8.30
CA MET A 149 9.49 6.02 7.87
C MET A 149 8.00 5.70 8.02
N LEU A 150 7.59 4.44 7.80
CA LEU A 150 6.20 3.99 7.97
C LEU A 150 5.83 3.89 9.46
N GLU A 151 6.76 3.48 10.34
CA GLU A 151 6.59 3.55 11.80
C GLU A 151 6.41 5.00 12.26
N GLN A 152 7.24 5.93 11.77
CA GLN A 152 7.09 7.36 12.07
C GLN A 152 5.74 7.91 11.58
N THR A 153 5.24 7.43 10.43
CA THR A 153 3.92 7.83 9.92
C THR A 153 2.79 7.44 10.89
N VAL A 154 2.91 6.29 11.56
CA VAL A 154 1.98 5.85 12.60
C VAL A 154 2.19 6.63 13.90
N ALA A 155 3.43 6.89 14.31
CA ALA A 155 3.71 7.59 15.56
C ALA A 155 3.31 9.07 15.53
N GLU A 156 3.60 9.78 14.46
CA GLU A 156 3.55 11.24 14.39
C GLU A 156 2.77 11.79 13.18
N GLY A 157 2.40 10.92 12.22
CA GLY A 157 1.84 11.33 10.94
C GLY A 157 0.33 11.17 10.82
N THR A 158 -0.13 10.93 9.59
CA THR A 158 -1.56 10.79 9.24
C THR A 158 -2.16 9.46 9.68
N ALA A 159 -1.37 8.54 10.25
CA ALA A 159 -1.76 7.18 10.60
C ALA A 159 -1.82 6.94 12.13
N GLN A 160 -1.92 7.99 12.96
CA GLN A 160 -1.90 7.90 14.42
C GLN A 160 -3.01 7.01 15.02
N ASP A 161 -4.12 6.81 14.32
CA ASP A 161 -5.16 5.86 14.74
C ASP A 161 -4.66 4.40 14.80
N ALA A 162 -3.50 4.10 14.21
CA ALA A 162 -2.83 2.80 14.30
C ALA A 162 -1.72 2.75 15.37
N SER A 163 -1.59 3.79 16.20
CA SER A 163 -0.59 3.85 17.27
C SER A 163 -0.99 3.05 18.51
N GLY A 164 -0.03 2.77 19.39
CA GLY A 164 -0.29 2.15 20.69
C GLY A 164 -0.47 0.62 20.67
N LEU A 165 -0.27 -0.04 19.55
CA LEU A 165 -0.29 -1.51 19.47
C LEU A 165 0.99 -2.12 20.07
N PRO A 166 0.90 -3.25 20.80
CA PRO A 166 2.08 -4.00 21.27
C PRO A 166 2.97 -4.41 20.09
N GLY A 167 4.30 -4.24 20.19
CA GLY A 167 5.23 -4.50 19.07
C GLY A 167 5.19 -3.45 17.94
N GLY A 168 4.42 -2.35 18.13
CA GLY A 168 4.29 -1.27 17.18
C GLY A 168 3.54 -1.63 15.91
N ALA A 169 3.24 -0.65 15.10
CA ALA A 169 2.69 -0.81 13.76
C ALA A 169 3.40 0.13 12.77
N ALA A 170 3.45 -0.26 11.53
CA ALA A 170 3.97 0.57 10.45
C ALA A 170 2.94 0.62 9.31
N GLY A 171 2.71 1.80 8.74
CA GLY A 171 1.71 1.90 7.70
C GLY A 171 1.49 3.31 7.17
N LYS A 172 0.61 3.38 6.16
CA LYS A 172 0.28 4.61 5.46
C LYS A 172 -1.20 4.67 5.14
N THR A 173 -1.81 5.82 5.41
CA THR A 173 -3.15 6.17 4.95
C THR A 173 -3.13 6.59 3.48
N GLY A 174 -4.23 6.38 2.78
CA GLY A 174 -4.45 6.89 1.44
C GLY A 174 -5.89 7.35 1.27
N THR A 175 -6.09 8.42 0.51
CA THR A 175 -7.40 8.90 0.09
C THR A 175 -7.37 9.10 -1.40
N ALA A 176 -8.07 8.24 -2.14
CA ALA A 176 -8.09 8.29 -3.59
C ALA A 176 -9.45 8.81 -4.08
N GLN A 177 -9.39 9.76 -5.00
CA GLN A 177 -10.56 10.26 -5.71
C GLN A 177 -11.06 9.21 -6.70
N THR A 178 -12.37 8.97 -6.73
CA THR A 178 -12.96 7.98 -7.64
C THR A 178 -13.52 8.61 -8.91
N GLY A 179 -13.71 9.93 -8.92
CA GLY A 179 -14.43 10.63 -9.98
C GLY A 179 -15.93 10.33 -9.99
N GLN A 180 -16.44 9.58 -9.01
CA GLN A 180 -17.85 9.29 -8.85
C GLN A 180 -18.47 10.24 -7.81
N PHE A 181 -19.71 10.65 -8.05
CA PHE A 181 -20.42 11.61 -7.21
C PHE A 181 -21.75 11.03 -6.75
N THR A 182 -22.22 11.46 -5.59
CA THR A 182 -23.59 11.22 -5.13
C THR A 182 -24.57 12.12 -5.88
N ALA A 183 -25.87 11.89 -5.71
CA ALA A 183 -26.91 12.74 -6.29
C ALA A 183 -26.81 14.21 -5.80
N GLU A 184 -26.27 14.41 -4.59
CA GLU A 184 -26.04 15.72 -3.97
C GLU A 184 -24.70 16.37 -4.41
N GLY A 185 -23.96 15.76 -5.32
CA GLY A 185 -22.69 16.28 -5.86
C GLY A 185 -21.48 16.11 -4.95
N LYS A 186 -21.54 15.25 -3.92
CA LYS A 186 -20.38 14.90 -3.10
C LYS A 186 -19.56 13.82 -3.81
N GLU A 187 -18.25 14.04 -3.94
CA GLU A 187 -17.35 13.04 -4.51
C GLU A 187 -17.19 11.83 -3.57
N ARG A 188 -17.22 10.64 -4.15
CA ARG A 188 -16.92 9.38 -3.46
C ARG A 188 -15.42 9.16 -3.47
N MET A 189 -14.90 8.78 -2.31
CA MET A 189 -13.46 8.57 -2.09
C MET A 189 -13.21 7.12 -1.70
N ASN A 190 -12.08 6.58 -2.12
CA ASN A 190 -11.56 5.33 -1.61
C ASN A 190 -10.58 5.63 -0.48
N LEU A 191 -10.92 5.16 0.73
CA LEU A 191 -10.15 5.41 1.94
C LEU A 191 -9.33 4.18 2.27
N TRP A 192 -8.02 4.32 2.24
CA TRP A 192 -7.05 3.25 2.41
C TRP A 192 -6.29 3.36 3.72
N PHE A 193 -5.97 2.22 4.27
CA PHE A 193 -4.80 2.04 5.13
C PHE A 193 -4.08 0.77 4.70
N ALA A 194 -2.76 0.85 4.55
CA ALA A 194 -1.91 -0.28 4.26
C ALA A 194 -0.76 -0.30 5.25
N GLY A 195 -0.54 -1.44 5.90
CA GLY A 195 0.48 -1.55 6.93
C GLY A 195 0.88 -2.98 7.22
N PHE A 196 1.80 -3.14 8.16
CA PHE A 196 2.23 -4.43 8.70
C PHE A 196 2.33 -4.38 10.23
N TYR A 197 2.18 -5.55 10.83
CA TYR A 197 2.12 -5.74 12.28
C TYR A 197 2.70 -7.09 12.70
N PRO A 198 3.42 -7.19 13.83
CA PRO A 198 4.06 -6.07 14.56
C PRO A 198 5.09 -5.34 13.69
N ALA A 199 5.43 -4.08 14.00
CA ALA A 199 6.46 -3.36 13.24
C ALA A 199 7.87 -3.89 13.50
N GLU A 200 8.13 -4.34 14.75
CA GLU A 200 9.43 -4.88 15.18
C GLU A 200 9.77 -6.19 14.47
N ASP A 201 8.79 -7.12 14.37
CA ASP A 201 8.92 -8.41 13.68
C ASP A 201 7.65 -8.70 12.88
N PRO A 202 7.54 -8.24 11.64
CA PRO A 202 6.32 -8.29 10.86
C PRO A 202 5.83 -9.71 10.57
N GLN A 203 4.65 -10.04 11.11
CA GLN A 203 3.95 -11.31 10.89
C GLN A 203 2.78 -11.16 9.91
N TYR A 204 2.15 -9.99 9.92
CA TYR A 204 0.94 -9.72 9.15
C TYR A 204 1.11 -8.47 8.30
N THR A 205 0.68 -8.54 7.05
CA THR A 205 0.46 -7.38 6.20
C THR A 205 -1.03 -7.23 5.99
N ILE A 206 -1.58 -6.07 6.35
CA ILE A 206 -3.02 -5.82 6.33
C ILE A 206 -3.31 -4.58 5.51
N VAL A 207 -4.27 -4.68 4.60
CA VAL A 207 -4.79 -3.55 3.83
C VAL A 207 -6.28 -3.41 4.09
N VAL A 208 -6.68 -2.23 4.50
CA VAL A 208 -8.09 -1.86 4.68
C VAL A 208 -8.46 -0.87 3.58
N LEU A 209 -9.47 -1.21 2.81
CA LEU A 209 -10.07 -0.34 1.80
C LEU A 209 -11.56 -0.12 2.15
N GLN A 210 -11.94 1.13 2.33
CA GLN A 210 -13.33 1.54 2.39
C GLN A 210 -13.69 2.19 1.05
N ASP A 211 -14.40 1.44 0.22
CA ASP A 211 -14.71 1.84 -1.15
C ASP A 211 -15.88 2.82 -1.22
N GLY A 212 -15.77 3.82 -2.09
CA GLY A 212 -16.85 4.73 -2.46
C GLY A 212 -17.43 5.57 -1.33
N GLN A 213 -16.66 5.91 -0.30
CA GLN A 213 -17.12 6.64 0.87
C GLN A 213 -17.26 8.15 0.60
N THR A 214 -18.30 8.77 1.11
CA THR A 214 -18.40 10.24 1.22
C THR A 214 -17.94 10.74 2.59
N GLN A 215 -18.03 9.88 3.59
CA GLN A 215 -17.56 10.08 4.96
C GLN A 215 -17.48 8.71 5.63
N ALA A 216 -16.33 8.36 6.20
CA ALA A 216 -16.20 7.14 7.00
C ALA A 216 -16.61 7.41 8.45
N ALA A 217 -17.37 6.48 9.04
CA ALA A 217 -17.70 6.52 10.47
C ALA A 217 -16.47 6.17 11.34
N VAL A 218 -15.59 5.31 10.82
CA VAL A 218 -14.35 4.87 11.46
C VAL A 218 -13.24 4.93 10.41
N SER A 219 -12.05 5.40 10.76
CA SER A 219 -10.94 5.47 9.82
C SER A 219 -10.43 4.07 9.44
N SER A 220 -9.86 3.93 8.24
CA SER A 220 -9.24 2.66 7.80
C SER A 220 -8.07 2.26 8.71
N ALA A 221 -7.37 3.22 9.32
CA ALA A 221 -6.31 2.96 10.29
C ALA A 221 -6.88 2.40 11.61
N ALA A 222 -8.03 2.91 12.09
CA ALA A 222 -8.69 2.37 13.28
C ALA A 222 -9.23 0.93 13.06
N VAL A 223 -9.73 0.63 11.86
CA VAL A 223 -10.11 -0.76 11.50
C VAL A 223 -8.88 -1.66 11.50
N PHE A 224 -7.75 -1.22 10.94
CA PHE A 224 -6.49 -1.94 11.01
C PHE A 224 -6.08 -2.23 12.46
N THR A 225 -6.18 -1.25 13.35
CA THR A 225 -5.88 -1.39 14.79
C THR A 225 -6.74 -2.44 15.46
N GLN A 226 -8.03 -2.46 15.16
CA GLN A 226 -8.95 -3.48 15.69
C GLN A 226 -8.56 -4.89 15.24
N LEU A 227 -8.19 -5.04 13.95
CA LEU A 227 -7.72 -6.33 13.41
C LEU A 227 -6.40 -6.77 14.07
N CYS A 228 -5.43 -5.88 14.21
CA CYS A 228 -4.16 -6.18 14.89
C CYS A 228 -4.36 -6.57 16.34
N THR A 229 -5.26 -5.86 17.05
CA THR A 229 -5.62 -6.21 18.44
C THR A 229 -6.22 -7.60 18.52
N ALA A 230 -7.13 -7.96 17.62
CA ALA A 230 -7.71 -9.30 17.57
C ALA A 230 -6.64 -10.37 17.28
N LEU A 231 -5.75 -10.14 16.32
CA LEU A 231 -4.65 -11.05 15.98
C LEU A 231 -3.68 -11.24 17.15
N HIS A 232 -3.40 -10.21 17.93
CA HIS A 232 -2.54 -10.28 19.12
C HIS A 232 -3.12 -11.22 20.21
N TRP A 233 -4.45 -11.31 20.33
CA TRP A 233 -5.10 -12.19 21.30
C TRP A 233 -5.28 -13.63 20.80
N LEU A 234 -5.09 -13.87 19.50
CA LEU A 234 -5.24 -15.20 18.90
C LEU A 234 -3.92 -15.97 18.78
N GLY A 235 -2.78 -15.30 18.88
CA GLY A 235 -1.44 -15.90 18.85
C GLY A 235 -0.76 -15.90 20.21
#